data_af847f04edb382cc222554db5598bffe
#
_entry.id   af847f04edb382cc222554db5598bffe
#
_cell.length_a   1.000
_cell.length_b   1.000
_cell.length_c   1.000
_cell.angle_alpha   90.00
_cell.angle_beta   90.00
_cell.angle_gamma   90.00
#
_symmetry.space_group_name_H-M   'P 1'
#
loop_
_entity.id
_entity.type
_entity.pdbx_description
1 polymer ?
#
loop_
_entity_poly.entity_id
_entity_poly.type
_entity_poly.pdbx_seq_one_letter_code
_entity_poly.pdbx_strand_id
1 'polypeptide(L)'
;MTGATNTYRTNVPQLFFMTTAFLPLLQKSSELHHGYSGTVINISSISGIVKSPQHHFGYNASKAASIHLTMLLASEVANNGLKVRINSIAPGVFPSEMTAGESGTDQKSHIDKEKYQKLPAKRPGKDQDMAGAILFAAANQYLNGQTVAVDGGYLLHAGA
;
A
#
# COMPACT_ATOMS: atom_id res chain seq x y z
N MET A 1 23.97 7.33 4.46
CA MET A 1 23.35 7.63 3.16
C MET A 1 22.87 6.38 2.41
N THR A 2 23.48 5.22 2.56
CA THR A 2 23.14 3.96 1.84
C THR A 2 21.74 3.40 2.13
N GLY A 3 21.23 3.50 3.37
CA GLY A 3 19.93 2.91 3.75
C GLY A 3 18.72 3.60 3.08
N ALA A 4 18.67 4.94 3.10
CA ALA A 4 17.54 5.69 2.51
C ALA A 4 17.47 5.51 0.99
N THR A 5 18.62 5.48 0.30
CA THR A 5 18.70 5.26 -1.15
C THR A 5 18.22 3.84 -1.51
N ASN A 6 18.61 2.83 -0.75
CA ASN A 6 18.15 1.46 -0.97
C ASN A 6 16.64 1.32 -0.74
N THR A 7 16.11 1.94 0.33
CA THR A 7 14.66 1.94 0.60
C THR A 7 13.87 2.57 -0.56
N TYR A 8 14.34 3.73 -1.06
CA TYR A 8 13.70 4.38 -2.20
C TYR A 8 13.75 3.52 -3.47
N ARG A 9 14.93 2.95 -3.76
CA ARG A 9 15.14 2.07 -4.92
C ARG A 9 14.22 0.84 -4.89
N THR A 10 14.01 0.27 -3.71
CA THR A 10 13.11 -0.88 -3.54
C THR A 10 11.63 -0.46 -3.61
N ASN A 11 11.25 0.65 -2.97
CA ASN A 11 9.84 0.98 -2.80
C ASN A 11 9.20 1.70 -3.99
N VAL A 12 9.98 2.35 -4.87
CA VAL A 12 9.41 3.21 -5.92
C VAL A 12 9.63 2.65 -7.33
N PRO A 13 10.86 2.49 -7.85
CA PRO A 13 11.05 2.00 -9.21
C PRO A 13 10.43 0.63 -9.47
N GLN A 14 10.40 -0.26 -8.47
CA GLN A 14 9.81 -1.59 -8.63
C GLN A 14 8.33 -1.53 -8.95
N LEU A 15 7.57 -0.60 -8.36
CA LEU A 15 6.14 -0.43 -8.66
C LEU A 15 5.94 -0.09 -10.14
N PHE A 16 6.76 0.82 -10.67
CA PHE A 16 6.71 1.18 -12.09
C PHE A 16 7.04 -0.02 -12.97
N PHE A 17 8.20 -0.64 -12.77
CA PHE A 17 8.65 -1.73 -13.63
C PHE A 17 7.74 -2.96 -13.56
N MET A 18 7.26 -3.33 -12.38
CA MET A 18 6.32 -4.45 -12.24
C MET A 18 4.99 -4.13 -12.91
N THR A 19 4.43 -2.94 -12.69
CA THR A 19 3.18 -2.54 -13.33
C THR A 19 3.31 -2.57 -14.85
N THR A 20 4.35 -1.95 -15.41
CA THR A 20 4.54 -1.88 -16.86
C THR A 20 4.82 -3.25 -17.48
N ALA A 21 5.60 -4.11 -16.81
CA ALA A 21 5.89 -5.45 -17.30
C ALA A 21 4.64 -6.35 -17.39
N PHE A 22 3.71 -6.21 -16.44
CA PHE A 22 2.48 -7.01 -16.41
C PHE A 22 1.30 -6.34 -17.15
N LEU A 23 1.43 -5.09 -17.56
CA LEU A 23 0.34 -4.34 -18.19
C LEU A 23 -0.29 -5.05 -19.40
N PRO A 24 0.47 -5.67 -20.33
CA PRO A 24 -0.12 -6.40 -21.45
C PRO A 24 -0.98 -7.58 -21.01
N LEU A 25 -0.58 -8.31 -19.97
CA LEU A 25 -1.33 -9.44 -19.43
C LEU A 25 -2.60 -8.98 -18.72
N LEU A 26 -2.52 -7.88 -17.96
CA LEU A 26 -3.68 -7.29 -17.29
C LEU A 26 -4.70 -6.78 -18.29
N GLN A 27 -4.27 -6.11 -19.35
CA GLN A 27 -5.16 -5.67 -20.44
C GLN A 27 -5.83 -6.86 -21.13
N LYS A 28 -5.07 -7.89 -21.48
CA LYS A 28 -5.61 -9.10 -22.08
C LYS A 28 -6.64 -9.79 -21.18
N SER A 29 -6.39 -9.85 -19.88
CA SER A 29 -7.35 -10.37 -18.90
C SER A 29 -8.64 -9.56 -18.89
N SER A 30 -8.56 -8.23 -18.98
CA SER A 30 -9.72 -7.34 -19.05
C SER A 30 -10.55 -7.52 -20.32
N GLU A 31 -9.92 -7.89 -21.42
CA GLU A 31 -10.59 -8.18 -22.70
C GLU A 31 -11.33 -9.52 -22.68
N LEU A 32 -10.77 -10.50 -21.97
CA LEU A 32 -11.36 -11.85 -21.86
C LEU A 32 -12.52 -11.92 -20.85
N HIS A 33 -12.62 -10.98 -19.91
CA HIS A 33 -13.61 -11.00 -18.84
C HIS A 33 -14.53 -9.78 -18.93
N HIS A 34 -15.68 -9.95 -19.54
CA HIS A 34 -16.64 -8.86 -19.70
C HIS A 34 -17.10 -8.33 -18.33
N GLY A 35 -17.11 -7.00 -18.19
CA GLY A 35 -17.49 -6.34 -16.94
C GLY A 35 -16.40 -6.35 -15.84
N TYR A 36 -15.23 -6.91 -16.13
CA TYR A 36 -14.10 -6.98 -15.19
C TYR A 36 -12.86 -6.31 -15.79
N SER A 37 -12.10 -5.63 -14.96
CA SER A 37 -10.82 -5.04 -15.37
C SER A 37 -9.68 -5.64 -14.55
N GLY A 38 -8.55 -5.89 -15.21
CA GLY A 38 -7.30 -6.22 -14.52
C GLY A 38 -6.98 -5.19 -13.45
N THR A 39 -6.33 -5.60 -12.36
CA THR A 39 -6.03 -4.67 -11.28
C THR A 39 -4.61 -4.82 -10.76
N VAL A 40 -4.02 -3.68 -10.42
CA VAL A 40 -2.77 -3.58 -9.66
C VAL A 40 -3.10 -2.99 -8.29
N ILE A 41 -2.62 -3.62 -7.24
CA ILE A 41 -2.76 -3.12 -5.87
C ILE A 41 -1.37 -2.95 -5.27
N ASN A 42 -0.94 -1.71 -5.14
CA ASN A 42 0.33 -1.35 -4.54
C ASN A 42 0.20 -1.27 -3.02
N ILE A 43 1.21 -1.74 -2.30
CA ILE A 43 1.26 -1.60 -0.84
C ILE A 43 2.15 -0.41 -0.49
N SER A 44 1.50 0.70 -0.15
CA SER A 44 2.17 1.91 0.35
C SER A 44 2.31 1.88 1.89
N SER A 45 2.02 2.94 2.56
CA SER A 45 1.95 3.05 4.03
C SER A 45 1.30 4.38 4.41
N ILE A 46 0.64 4.43 5.57
CA ILE A 46 0.26 5.71 6.17
C ILE A 46 1.45 6.63 6.44
N SER A 47 2.66 6.09 6.56
CA SER A 47 3.90 6.86 6.67
C SER A 47 4.17 7.78 5.47
N GLY A 48 3.56 7.49 4.32
CA GLY A 48 3.57 8.38 3.16
C GLY A 48 2.52 9.50 3.20
N ILE A 49 1.63 9.48 4.19
CA ILE A 49 0.51 10.43 4.34
C ILE A 49 0.73 11.34 5.54
N VAL A 50 1.20 10.78 6.67
CA VAL A 50 1.41 11.53 7.92
C VAL A 50 2.43 12.65 7.78
N LYS A 51 2.20 13.76 8.49
CA LYS A 51 3.15 14.86 8.61
C LYS A 51 4.26 14.61 9.64
N SER A 52 4.08 13.62 10.51
CA SER A 52 5.10 13.23 11.50
C SER A 52 6.22 12.43 10.85
N PRO A 53 7.50 12.80 11.06
CA PRO A 53 8.63 12.09 10.43
C PRO A 53 8.90 10.71 11.01
N GLN A 54 8.43 10.39 12.22
CA GLN A 54 8.57 9.08 12.89
C GLN A 54 10.03 8.55 12.90
N HIS A 55 11.02 9.43 12.83
CA HIS A 55 12.45 9.12 12.67
C HIS A 55 12.82 8.33 11.39
N HIS A 56 11.94 8.28 10.38
CA HIS A 56 12.10 7.49 9.15
C HIS A 56 11.89 8.32 7.87
N PHE A 57 12.51 9.49 7.75
CA PHE A 57 12.34 10.41 6.61
C PHE A 57 12.41 9.73 5.24
N GLY A 58 13.45 8.91 5.00
CA GLY A 58 13.64 8.22 3.73
C GLY A 58 12.51 7.24 3.42
N TYR A 59 12.03 6.51 4.43
CA TYR A 59 10.89 5.61 4.28
C TYR A 59 9.61 6.37 3.99
N ASN A 60 9.30 7.40 4.78
CA ASN A 60 8.11 8.23 4.60
C ASN A 60 8.08 8.85 3.20
N ALA A 61 9.19 9.45 2.76
CA ALA A 61 9.31 10.00 1.42
C ALA A 61 9.12 8.95 0.32
N SER A 62 9.69 7.75 0.49
CA SER A 62 9.52 6.67 -0.48
C SER A 62 8.06 6.18 -0.57
N LYS A 63 7.35 6.12 0.56
CA LYS A 63 5.93 5.71 0.59
C LYS A 63 5.00 6.80 0.05
N ALA A 64 5.31 8.08 0.27
CA ALA A 64 4.64 9.19 -0.39
C ALA A 64 4.83 9.14 -1.92
N ALA A 65 6.05 8.89 -2.38
CA ALA A 65 6.33 8.70 -3.79
C ALA A 65 5.58 7.49 -4.38
N SER A 66 5.46 6.38 -3.64
CA SER A 66 4.69 5.21 -4.07
C SER A 66 3.20 5.52 -4.24
N ILE A 67 2.62 6.30 -3.32
CA ILE A 67 1.23 6.78 -3.40
C ILE A 67 1.04 7.64 -4.66
N HIS A 68 1.93 8.61 -4.86
CA HIS A 68 1.83 9.50 -6.01
C HIS A 68 2.03 8.75 -7.33
N LEU A 69 3.01 7.85 -7.40
CA LEU A 69 3.26 7.01 -8.58
C LEU A 69 2.05 6.13 -8.93
N THR A 70 1.34 5.61 -7.93
CA THR A 70 0.08 4.86 -8.14
C THR A 70 -0.95 5.71 -8.89
N MET A 71 -1.14 6.96 -8.47
CA MET A 71 -2.08 7.89 -9.14
C MET A 71 -1.64 8.23 -10.56
N LEU A 72 -0.34 8.49 -10.77
CA LEU A 72 0.21 8.77 -12.10
C LEU A 72 0.00 7.60 -13.06
N LEU A 73 0.33 6.38 -12.63
CA LEU A 73 0.14 5.17 -13.43
C LEU A 73 -1.34 4.92 -13.74
N ALA A 74 -2.22 5.09 -12.77
CA ALA A 74 -3.67 4.94 -12.98
C ALA A 74 -4.19 5.93 -14.02
N SER A 75 -3.76 7.20 -13.94
CA SER A 75 -4.12 8.25 -14.89
C SER A 75 -3.59 7.95 -16.29
N GLU A 76 -2.32 7.58 -16.41
CA GLU A 76 -1.69 7.28 -17.70
C GLU A 76 -2.35 6.10 -18.40
N VAL A 77 -2.58 5.01 -17.66
CA VAL A 77 -3.25 3.81 -18.17
C VAL A 77 -4.67 4.12 -18.64
N ALA A 78 -5.43 4.90 -17.87
CA ALA A 78 -6.79 5.30 -18.21
C ALA A 78 -6.82 6.22 -19.46
N ASN A 79 -5.92 7.20 -19.52
CA ASN A 79 -5.82 8.13 -20.65
C ASN A 79 -5.44 7.44 -21.97
N ASN A 80 -4.72 6.32 -21.89
CA ASN A 80 -4.41 5.48 -23.05
C ASN A 80 -5.47 4.43 -23.36
N GLY A 81 -6.65 4.50 -22.74
CA GLY A 81 -7.79 3.64 -23.03
C GLY A 81 -7.65 2.20 -22.55
N LEU A 82 -6.68 1.91 -21.70
CA LEU A 82 -6.48 0.56 -21.15
C LEU A 82 -7.46 0.30 -20.00
N LYS A 83 -8.04 -0.90 -19.98
CA LYS A 83 -9.00 -1.33 -18.98
C LYS A 83 -8.30 -1.99 -17.78
N VAL A 84 -7.41 -1.27 -17.13
CA VAL A 84 -6.67 -1.73 -15.95
C VAL A 84 -6.82 -0.69 -14.85
N ARG A 85 -7.12 -1.13 -13.65
CA ARG A 85 -7.23 -0.28 -12.46
C ARG A 85 -5.96 -0.39 -11.63
N ILE A 86 -5.50 0.72 -11.10
CA ILE A 86 -4.29 0.77 -10.26
C ILE A 86 -4.63 1.53 -8.99
N ASN A 87 -4.56 0.84 -7.85
CA ASN A 87 -4.87 1.40 -6.54
C ASN A 87 -3.74 1.12 -5.54
N SER A 88 -3.79 1.77 -4.40
CA SER A 88 -2.88 1.56 -3.30
C SER A 88 -3.63 1.25 -2.01
N ILE A 89 -3.10 0.35 -1.20
CA ILE A 89 -3.44 0.21 0.20
C ILE A 89 -2.34 0.86 1.03
N ALA A 90 -2.72 1.69 1.99
CA ALA A 90 -1.81 2.33 2.93
C ALA A 90 -2.03 1.75 4.33
N PRO A 91 -1.31 0.70 4.71
CA PRO A 91 -1.42 0.11 6.04
C PRO A 91 -0.92 1.05 7.12
N GLY A 92 -1.57 0.99 8.28
CA GLY A 92 -1.09 1.53 9.54
C GLY A 92 -0.16 0.55 10.27
N VAL A 93 -0.40 0.37 11.56
CA VAL A 93 0.40 -0.53 12.40
C VAL A 93 -0.12 -1.95 12.26
N PHE A 94 0.62 -2.78 11.53
CA PHE A 94 0.40 -4.22 11.39
C PHE A 94 1.62 -4.98 11.93
N PRO A 95 1.42 -6.19 12.47
CA PRO A 95 2.53 -7.06 12.83
C PRO A 95 3.36 -7.42 11.59
N SER A 96 4.66 -7.13 11.65
CA SER A 96 5.64 -7.45 10.62
C SER A 96 7.03 -7.45 11.24
N GLU A 97 8.01 -8.00 10.57
CA GLU A 97 9.41 -7.93 11.01
C GLU A 97 9.88 -6.49 11.23
N MET A 98 9.42 -5.55 10.41
CA MET A 98 9.73 -4.13 10.56
C MET A 98 9.18 -3.53 11.86
N THR A 99 8.03 -4.00 12.35
CA THR A 99 7.34 -3.46 13.55
C THR A 99 7.67 -4.22 14.82
N ALA A 100 8.03 -5.51 14.72
CA ALA A 100 8.31 -6.41 15.83
C ALA A 100 9.80 -6.71 16.03
N GLY A 101 10.63 -6.48 15.00
CA GLY A 101 12.06 -6.80 14.98
C GLY A 101 12.37 -8.20 14.46
N GLU A 102 11.68 -9.23 14.94
CA GLU A 102 11.84 -10.61 14.51
C GLU A 102 10.48 -11.33 14.44
N SER A 103 10.38 -12.31 13.55
CA SER A 103 9.23 -13.22 13.50
C SER A 103 9.48 -14.43 14.40
N GLY A 104 8.42 -14.93 15.03
CA GLY A 104 8.48 -16.18 15.79
C GLY A 104 8.68 -17.40 14.89
N THR A 105 8.82 -18.58 15.51
CA THR A 105 8.96 -19.86 14.79
C THR A 105 7.72 -20.21 13.96
N ASP A 106 6.58 -19.61 14.26
CA ASP A 106 5.31 -19.70 13.52
C ASP A 106 5.21 -18.69 12.36
N GLN A 107 6.33 -17.98 12.06
CA GLN A 107 6.42 -16.91 11.05
C GLN A 107 5.47 -15.74 11.32
N LYS A 108 5.03 -15.53 12.57
CA LYS A 108 4.20 -14.42 12.99
C LYS A 108 5.01 -13.43 13.83
N SER A 109 4.77 -12.16 13.57
CA SER A 109 5.35 -11.06 14.33
C SER A 109 4.36 -10.61 15.40
N HIS A 110 4.86 -10.35 16.60
CA HIS A 110 4.07 -9.85 17.72
C HIS A 110 4.53 -8.44 18.08
N ILE A 111 3.57 -7.54 18.25
CA ILE A 111 3.84 -6.15 18.65
C ILE A 111 3.44 -5.97 20.11
N ASP A 112 4.32 -5.30 20.89
CA ASP A 112 4.03 -4.96 22.29
C ASP A 112 2.77 -4.10 22.41
N LYS A 113 1.94 -4.42 23.39
CA LYS A 113 0.66 -3.74 23.64
C LYS A 113 0.81 -2.22 23.79
N GLU A 114 1.89 -1.75 24.38
CA GLU A 114 2.15 -0.33 24.59
C GLU A 114 2.26 0.49 23.28
N LYS A 115 2.77 -0.14 22.21
CA LYS A 115 2.94 0.50 20.91
C LYS A 115 1.62 0.86 20.22
N TYR A 116 0.54 0.18 20.53
CA TYR A 116 -0.75 0.42 19.88
C TYR A 116 -1.87 0.89 20.81
N GLN A 117 -1.64 0.98 22.11
CA GLN A 117 -2.61 1.51 23.07
C GLN A 117 -3.06 2.95 22.74
N LYS A 118 -2.17 3.73 22.11
CA LYS A 118 -2.45 5.10 21.66
C LYS A 118 -3.27 5.18 20.36
N LEU A 119 -3.46 4.06 19.67
CA LEU A 119 -4.28 4.03 18.46
C LEU A 119 -5.76 4.09 18.84
N PRO A 120 -6.63 4.75 18.07
CA PRO A 120 -8.07 4.74 18.32
C PRO A 120 -8.65 3.32 18.37
N ALA A 121 -8.20 2.42 17.50
CA ALA A 121 -8.62 1.02 17.50
C ALA A 121 -8.08 0.20 18.69
N LYS A 122 -7.10 0.71 19.47
CA LYS A 122 -6.43 0.07 20.62
C LYS A 122 -5.91 -1.35 20.32
N ARG A 123 -5.64 -1.64 19.08
CA ARG A 123 -5.06 -2.90 18.60
C ARG A 123 -4.29 -2.66 17.30
N PRO A 124 -3.32 -3.51 16.97
CA PRO A 124 -2.75 -3.54 15.62
C PRO A 124 -3.76 -4.11 14.61
N GLY A 125 -3.52 -3.88 13.33
CA GLY A 125 -4.23 -4.55 12.27
C GLY A 125 -4.01 -6.06 12.31
N LYS A 126 -5.00 -6.81 11.84
CA LYS A 126 -4.97 -8.27 11.70
C LYS A 126 -4.89 -8.65 10.22
N ASP A 127 -4.53 -9.89 9.93
CA ASP A 127 -4.49 -10.42 8.58
C ASP A 127 -5.84 -10.24 7.86
N GLN A 128 -6.96 -10.43 8.58
CA GLN A 128 -8.30 -10.24 8.04
C GLN A 128 -8.60 -8.79 7.67
N ASP A 129 -8.08 -7.81 8.42
CA ASP A 129 -8.25 -6.39 8.10
C ASP A 129 -7.54 -6.05 6.78
N MET A 130 -6.33 -6.61 6.57
CA MET A 130 -5.57 -6.43 5.33
C MET A 130 -6.23 -7.18 4.17
N ALA A 131 -6.59 -8.44 4.37
CA ALA A 131 -7.24 -9.26 3.34
C ALA A 131 -8.55 -8.62 2.87
N GLY A 132 -9.37 -8.10 3.80
CA GLY A 132 -10.60 -7.38 3.46
C GLY A 132 -10.35 -6.15 2.60
N ALA A 133 -9.33 -5.36 2.90
CA ALA A 133 -8.96 -4.19 2.10
C ALA A 133 -8.48 -4.56 0.68
N ILE A 134 -7.65 -5.61 0.57
CA ILE A 134 -7.16 -6.10 -0.72
C ILE A 134 -8.32 -6.64 -1.56
N LEU A 135 -9.20 -7.45 -0.97
CA LEU A 135 -10.38 -7.98 -1.65
C LEU A 135 -11.33 -6.87 -2.10
N PHE A 136 -11.56 -5.86 -1.26
CA PHE A 136 -12.33 -4.67 -1.63
C PHE A 136 -11.72 -3.97 -2.85
N ALA A 137 -10.41 -3.67 -2.82
CA ALA A 137 -9.74 -3.00 -3.93
C ALA A 137 -9.71 -3.85 -5.22
N ALA A 138 -9.60 -5.17 -5.08
CA ALA A 138 -9.64 -6.10 -6.20
C ALA A 138 -11.03 -6.20 -6.85
N ALA A 139 -12.07 -6.35 -6.03
CA ALA A 139 -13.43 -6.60 -6.50
C ALA A 139 -14.16 -5.33 -6.96
N ASN A 140 -13.88 -4.17 -6.35
CA ASN A 140 -14.56 -2.92 -6.67
C ASN A 140 -14.11 -2.35 -8.03
N GLN A 141 -14.91 -2.60 -9.06
CA GLN A 141 -14.61 -2.18 -10.44
C GLN A 141 -14.67 -0.65 -10.66
N TYR A 142 -15.20 0.10 -9.69
CA TYR A 142 -15.31 1.57 -9.75
C TYR A 142 -14.17 2.28 -9.01
N LEU A 143 -13.27 1.53 -8.35
CA LEU A 143 -12.12 2.07 -7.63
C LEU A 143 -10.89 2.12 -8.53
N ASN A 144 -10.40 3.32 -8.86
CA ASN A 144 -9.20 3.52 -9.64
C ASN A 144 -8.44 4.78 -9.18
N GLY A 145 -7.11 4.72 -9.13
CA GLY A 145 -6.23 5.80 -8.72
C GLY A 145 -6.31 6.17 -7.24
N GLN A 146 -6.89 5.32 -6.39
CA GLN A 146 -7.13 5.63 -4.99
C GLN A 146 -6.11 5.00 -4.06
N THR A 147 -5.88 5.65 -2.93
CA THR A 147 -5.14 5.10 -1.78
C THR A 147 -6.10 4.90 -0.63
N VAL A 148 -6.26 3.65 -0.22
CA VAL A 148 -7.14 3.26 0.89
C VAL A 148 -6.30 3.05 2.14
N ALA A 149 -6.46 3.92 3.14
CA ALA A 149 -5.80 3.76 4.43
C ALA A 149 -6.52 2.69 5.27
N VAL A 150 -5.74 1.78 5.86
CA VAL A 150 -6.21 0.73 6.77
C VAL A 150 -5.35 0.80 8.03
N ASP A 151 -5.71 1.68 8.95
CA ASP A 151 -4.79 2.18 9.97
C ASP A 151 -5.33 2.21 11.40
N GLY A 152 -6.55 1.72 11.61
CA GLY A 152 -7.19 1.75 12.93
C GLY A 152 -7.44 3.16 13.48
N GLY A 153 -7.50 4.17 12.59
CA GLY A 153 -7.71 5.56 12.95
C GLY A 153 -6.43 6.33 13.26
N TYR A 154 -5.26 5.80 12.94
CA TYR A 154 -3.98 6.48 13.20
C TYR A 154 -3.94 7.88 12.59
N LEU A 155 -4.36 8.04 11.33
CA LEU A 155 -4.37 9.32 10.63
C LEU A 155 -5.28 10.35 11.28
N LEU A 156 -6.38 9.94 11.90
CA LEU A 156 -7.27 10.84 12.65
C LEU A 156 -6.56 11.43 13.89
N HIS A 157 -5.65 10.67 14.48
CA HIS A 157 -4.93 11.07 15.68
C HIS A 157 -3.65 11.84 15.36
N ALA A 158 -2.90 11.40 14.34
CA ALA A 158 -1.58 11.97 14.00
C ALA A 158 -1.67 13.23 13.11
N GLY A 159 -2.81 13.49 12.50
CA GLY A 159 -3.01 14.52 11.49
C GLY A 159 -2.38 14.13 10.14
N ALA A 160 -3.16 14.24 9.09
CA ALA A 160 -2.74 14.02 7.71
C ALA A 160 -2.50 15.35 6.98
#